data_0329a0257ad3ee1469b24eec6579e7ca
#
_entry.id   0329a0257ad3ee1469b24eec6579e7ca
#
_cell.length_a   1.000
_cell.length_b   1.000
_cell.length_c   1.000
_cell.angle_alpha   90.00
_cell.angle_beta   90.00
_cell.angle_gamma   90.00
#
_symmetry.space_group_name_H-M   'P 1'
#
loop_
_entity.id
_entity.type
_entity.pdbx_description
1 polymer ?
#
loop_
_entity_poly.entity_id
_entity_poly.type
_entity_poly.pdbx_seq_one_letter_code
_entity_poly.pdbx_strand_id
1 'polypeptide(L)'
;MIQAIIGALVGVGLYLILADAMRIPLLSTVTAYGNLNKRQKKKTSILEVWLNSLASWVSKRLRLNEYKRMQLEIDLKSAGMNISPEMHVANSIVKAALVGILAVPVFFIFPLMTPVVIALSIYMYFHEKKGVANRIKAKRKAIEYELPRFVSHIEKTLKHNRDVLAILDNYKETAGPELKSELEITVADMRSGNYEAALTRLENRVGSSMLSDVSRGLIGVIRGDETGVYWSSLGIKFSDYQRQLLKQEAQKVPRKVKRLSMCLLLCFMSIYFVVFGMVIMNSMGVIFG
;
A
#
# COMPACT_ATOMS: atom_id res chain seq x y z
N MET A 1 -32.51 2.64 -27.71
CA MET A 1 -31.12 2.49 -28.20
C MET A 1 -30.13 3.39 -27.46
N ILE A 2 -30.32 4.71 -27.43
CA ILE A 2 -29.39 5.65 -26.74
C ILE A 2 -29.28 5.36 -25.23
N GLN A 3 -30.38 5.04 -24.54
CA GLN A 3 -30.37 4.67 -23.13
C GLN A 3 -29.58 3.38 -22.85
N ALA A 4 -29.58 2.41 -23.74
CA ALA A 4 -28.83 1.17 -23.60
C ALA A 4 -27.30 1.42 -23.75
N ILE A 5 -26.91 2.31 -24.67
CA ILE A 5 -25.50 2.67 -24.89
C ILE A 5 -24.95 3.47 -23.67
N ILE A 6 -25.74 4.39 -23.14
CA ILE A 6 -25.36 5.16 -21.93
C ILE A 6 -25.30 4.25 -20.72
N GLY A 7 -26.25 3.31 -20.55
CA GLY A 7 -26.23 2.31 -19.48
C GLY A 7 -25.00 1.41 -19.54
N ALA A 8 -24.60 0.97 -20.75
CA ALA A 8 -23.40 0.18 -20.96
C ALA A 8 -22.11 0.98 -20.62
N LEU A 9 -22.05 2.25 -21.03
CA LEU A 9 -20.89 3.14 -20.74
C LEU A 9 -20.74 3.42 -19.24
N VAL A 10 -21.84 3.67 -18.54
CA VAL A 10 -21.87 3.84 -17.08
C VAL A 10 -21.50 2.53 -16.37
N GLY A 11 -22.02 1.39 -16.85
CA GLY A 11 -21.69 0.07 -16.32
C GLY A 11 -20.20 -0.26 -16.45
N VAL A 12 -19.60 0.01 -17.60
CA VAL A 12 -18.15 -0.16 -17.82
C VAL A 12 -17.34 0.79 -16.95
N GLY A 13 -17.76 2.05 -16.82
CA GLY A 13 -17.09 3.02 -15.96
C GLY A 13 -17.10 2.59 -14.47
N LEU A 14 -18.26 2.13 -13.98
CA LEU A 14 -18.43 1.65 -12.62
C LEU A 14 -17.65 0.35 -12.37
N TYR A 15 -17.61 -0.54 -13.36
CA TYR A 15 -16.79 -1.75 -13.34
C TYR A 15 -15.31 -1.44 -13.25
N LEU A 16 -14.80 -0.49 -14.04
CA LEU A 16 -13.38 -0.08 -14.01
C LEU A 16 -13.00 0.53 -12.65
N ILE A 17 -13.87 1.35 -12.06
CA ILE A 17 -13.65 1.96 -10.75
C ILE A 17 -13.68 0.89 -9.63
N LEU A 18 -14.64 -0.04 -9.68
CA LEU A 18 -14.72 -1.15 -8.73
C LEU A 18 -13.55 -2.11 -8.88
N ALA A 19 -13.11 -2.40 -10.08
CA ALA A 19 -11.96 -3.26 -10.35
C ALA A 19 -10.66 -2.65 -9.80
N ASP A 20 -10.47 -1.34 -9.91
CA ASP A 20 -9.32 -0.63 -9.33
C ASP A 20 -9.40 -0.58 -7.79
N ALA A 21 -10.57 -0.29 -7.23
CA ALA A 21 -10.81 -0.30 -5.79
C ALA A 21 -10.62 -1.68 -5.14
N MET A 22 -10.99 -2.75 -5.85
CA MET A 22 -10.82 -4.14 -5.39
C MET A 22 -9.45 -4.73 -5.74
N ARG A 23 -8.57 -3.98 -6.43
CA ARG A 23 -7.27 -4.46 -6.93
C ARG A 23 -7.40 -5.77 -7.73
N ILE A 24 -8.47 -5.92 -8.49
CA ILE A 24 -8.61 -7.03 -9.41
C ILE A 24 -7.69 -6.75 -10.60
N PRO A 25 -6.72 -7.62 -10.92
CA PRO A 25 -5.85 -7.40 -12.06
C PRO A 25 -6.69 -7.45 -13.33
N LEU A 26 -7.00 -6.30 -13.90
CA LEU A 26 -7.57 -6.21 -15.24
C LEU A 26 -6.56 -6.76 -16.24
N LEU A 27 -6.96 -7.71 -17.05
CA LEU A 27 -6.39 -8.28 -18.29
C LEU A 27 -4.93 -7.98 -18.71
N SER A 28 -4.20 -7.13 -17.99
CA SER A 28 -2.79 -6.79 -18.24
C SER A 28 -1.79 -7.82 -17.70
N THR A 29 -2.24 -8.87 -17.02
CA THR A 29 -1.36 -9.87 -16.41
C THR A 29 -0.79 -10.88 -17.40
N VAL A 30 -1.28 -10.95 -18.62
CA VAL A 30 -0.75 -11.87 -19.65
C VAL A 30 0.60 -11.39 -20.21
N THR A 31 0.90 -10.09 -20.13
CA THR A 31 2.18 -9.51 -20.58
C THR A 31 3.21 -9.36 -19.46
N ALA A 32 2.88 -9.64 -18.20
CA ALA A 32 3.77 -9.42 -17.06
C ALA A 32 4.84 -10.50 -16.88
N TYR A 33 4.68 -11.68 -17.45
CA TYR A 33 5.69 -12.74 -17.36
C TYR A 33 6.94 -12.55 -18.25
N GLY A 34 6.90 -11.58 -19.18
CA GLY A 34 7.99 -11.36 -20.14
C GLY A 34 9.02 -10.29 -19.76
N ASN A 35 8.81 -9.48 -18.74
CA ASN A 35 9.64 -8.29 -18.47
C ASN A 35 10.04 -8.08 -17.01
N LEU A 36 10.59 -9.10 -16.37
CA LEU A 36 11.15 -8.98 -15.01
C LEU A 36 12.45 -8.17 -14.93
N ASN A 37 12.92 -7.59 -16.03
CA ASN A 37 14.23 -6.91 -16.07
C ASN A 37 14.25 -5.54 -16.79
N LYS A 38 13.15 -4.81 -16.83
CA LYS A 38 13.19 -3.41 -17.27
C LYS A 38 12.68 -2.51 -16.16
N ARG A 39 13.59 -1.66 -15.59
CA ARG A 39 13.24 -0.47 -14.82
C ARG A 39 11.95 0.11 -15.40
N GLN A 40 10.86 0.03 -14.65
CA GLN A 40 9.62 0.70 -15.03
C GLN A 40 9.88 2.22 -15.08
N LYS A 41 10.24 2.74 -16.25
CA LYS A 41 9.88 4.10 -16.61
C LYS A 41 8.36 4.11 -16.58
N LYS A 42 7.77 4.62 -15.49
CA LYS A 42 6.35 4.96 -15.41
C LYS A 42 6.05 5.78 -16.67
N LYS A 43 5.30 5.22 -17.62
CA LYS A 43 4.61 6.03 -18.62
C LYS A 43 3.64 6.90 -17.83
N THR A 44 4.04 8.13 -17.57
CA THR A 44 3.13 9.14 -16.99
C THR A 44 2.02 9.30 -18.01
N SER A 45 0.84 8.82 -17.65
CA SER A 45 -0.36 9.05 -18.45
C SER A 45 -0.58 10.56 -18.55
N ILE A 46 -0.99 11.04 -19.72
CA ILE A 46 -1.33 12.47 -19.93
C ILE A 46 -2.29 12.96 -18.85
N LEU A 47 -3.20 12.09 -18.38
CA LEU A 47 -4.09 12.31 -17.25
C LEU A 47 -3.33 12.56 -15.93
N GLU A 48 -2.25 11.80 -15.64
CA GLU A 48 -1.45 12.02 -14.41
C GLU A 48 -0.72 13.38 -14.44
N VAL A 49 -0.24 13.81 -15.60
CA VAL A 49 0.40 15.12 -15.76
C VAL A 49 -0.60 16.24 -15.53
N TRP A 50 -1.80 16.10 -16.08
CA TRP A 50 -2.90 17.09 -15.92
C TRP A 50 -3.39 17.16 -14.48
N LEU A 51 -3.59 16.02 -13.83
CA LEU A 51 -3.94 15.92 -12.41
C LEU A 51 -2.88 16.56 -11.51
N ASN A 52 -1.60 16.33 -11.79
CA ASN A 52 -0.50 16.93 -11.05
C ASN A 52 -0.43 18.45 -11.25
N SER A 53 -0.77 18.96 -12.43
CA SER A 53 -0.84 20.40 -12.69
C SER A 53 -1.97 21.06 -11.90
N LEU A 54 -3.16 20.45 -11.87
CA LEU A 54 -4.27 20.91 -11.05
C LEU A 54 -3.95 20.83 -9.55
N ALA A 55 -3.32 19.74 -9.12
CA ALA A 55 -2.91 19.56 -7.73
C ALA A 55 -1.86 20.60 -7.31
N SER A 56 -0.93 20.98 -8.20
CA SER A 56 0.04 22.04 -7.92
C SER A 56 -0.59 23.43 -7.76
N TRP A 57 -1.63 23.70 -8.52
CA TRP A 57 -2.41 24.95 -8.37
C TRP A 57 -3.20 24.97 -7.06
N VAL A 58 -3.85 23.86 -6.70
CA VAL A 58 -4.59 23.70 -5.44
C VAL A 58 -3.64 23.76 -4.23
N SER A 59 -2.46 23.13 -4.31
CA SER A 59 -1.49 23.09 -3.22
C SER A 59 -1.01 24.48 -2.80
N LYS A 60 -0.88 25.43 -3.75
CA LYS A 60 -0.51 26.82 -3.46
C LYS A 60 -1.55 27.59 -2.66
N ARG A 61 -2.81 27.17 -2.71
CA ARG A 61 -3.92 27.82 -1.96
C ARG A 61 -4.27 27.11 -0.66
N LEU A 62 -3.77 25.87 -0.45
CA LEU A 62 -4.01 25.11 0.76
C LEU A 62 -3.14 25.62 1.91
N ARG A 63 -3.77 26.14 2.97
CA ARG A 63 -3.11 26.43 4.24
C ARG A 63 -3.34 25.26 5.18
N LEU A 64 -2.32 24.44 5.35
CA LEU A 64 -2.33 23.37 6.35
C LEU A 64 -1.92 23.94 7.71
N ASN A 65 -2.56 23.46 8.79
CA ASN A 65 -2.11 23.74 10.14
C ASN A 65 -0.68 23.19 10.32
N GLU A 66 0.23 23.98 10.90
CA GLU A 66 1.66 23.63 11.05
C GLU A 66 1.88 22.26 11.71
N TYR A 67 1.09 21.94 12.73
CA TYR A 67 1.15 20.62 13.37
C TYR A 67 0.85 19.47 12.40
N LYS A 68 -0.24 19.58 11.62
CA LYS A 68 -0.61 18.57 10.62
C LYS A 68 0.39 18.48 9.47
N ARG A 69 0.97 19.62 9.09
CA ARG A 69 2.01 19.70 8.07
C ARG A 69 3.26 18.94 8.51
N MET A 70 3.77 19.21 9.72
CA MET A 70 4.95 18.55 10.26
C MET A 70 4.72 17.03 10.42
N GLN A 71 3.58 16.62 10.95
CA GLN A 71 3.23 15.20 11.09
C GLN A 71 3.18 14.51 9.73
N LEU A 72 2.52 15.11 8.75
CA LEU A 72 2.41 14.54 7.40
C LEU A 72 3.77 14.53 6.67
N GLU A 73 4.66 15.49 6.93
CA GLU A 73 6.02 15.50 6.39
C GLU A 73 6.85 14.32 6.93
N ILE A 74 6.76 14.06 8.23
CA ILE A 74 7.40 12.90 8.86
C ILE A 74 6.86 11.59 8.26
N ASP A 75 5.53 11.48 8.13
CA ASP A 75 4.88 10.31 7.56
C ASP A 75 5.29 10.09 6.09
N LEU A 76 5.34 11.14 5.28
CA LEU A 76 5.76 11.06 3.87
C LEU A 76 7.23 10.66 3.73
N LYS A 77 8.12 11.23 4.55
CA LYS A 77 9.54 10.83 4.59
C LYS A 77 9.69 9.38 5.01
N SER A 78 8.95 8.94 6.03
CA SER A 78 8.95 7.54 6.49
C SER A 78 8.40 6.58 5.42
N ALA A 79 7.45 7.04 4.60
CA ALA A 79 6.92 6.30 3.45
C ALA A 79 7.89 6.28 2.24
N GLY A 80 9.02 6.98 2.31
CA GLY A 80 9.95 7.12 1.17
C GLY A 80 9.41 7.97 0.03
N MET A 81 8.46 8.87 0.32
CA MET A 81 7.82 9.75 -0.67
C MET A 81 8.42 11.15 -0.61
N ASN A 82 9.14 11.55 -1.64
CA ASN A 82 9.68 12.92 -1.79
C ASN A 82 8.61 13.88 -2.37
N ILE A 83 7.49 14.02 -1.68
CA ILE A 83 6.37 14.89 -2.07
C ILE A 83 6.06 15.81 -0.89
N SER A 84 5.78 17.10 -1.17
CA SER A 84 5.37 18.03 -0.11
C SER A 84 4.01 17.63 0.50
N PRO A 85 3.78 17.88 1.80
CA PRO A 85 2.51 17.61 2.46
C PRO A 85 1.31 18.25 1.75
N GLU A 86 1.48 19.49 1.29
CA GLU A 86 0.47 20.25 0.58
C GLU A 86 0.11 19.58 -0.76
N MET A 87 1.12 19.09 -1.49
CA MET A 87 0.92 18.40 -2.76
C MET A 87 0.19 17.06 -2.59
N HIS A 88 0.48 16.32 -1.50
CA HIS A 88 -0.21 15.07 -1.20
C HIS A 88 -1.69 15.31 -0.91
N VAL A 89 -2.01 16.31 -0.08
CA VAL A 89 -3.40 16.67 0.25
C VAL A 89 -4.12 17.19 -0.99
N ALA A 90 -3.47 18.05 -1.79
CA ALA A 90 -4.01 18.56 -3.04
C ALA A 90 -4.34 17.44 -4.03
N ASN A 91 -3.46 16.43 -4.19
CA ASN A 91 -3.71 15.27 -5.03
C ASN A 91 -4.93 14.47 -4.57
N SER A 92 -5.09 14.29 -3.25
CA SER A 92 -6.26 13.60 -2.69
C SER A 92 -7.56 14.35 -2.97
N ILE A 93 -7.55 15.68 -2.84
CA ILE A 93 -8.70 16.56 -3.11
C ILE A 93 -9.03 16.54 -4.61
N VAL A 94 -8.03 16.71 -5.48
CA VAL A 94 -8.24 16.76 -6.95
C VAL A 94 -8.81 15.45 -7.47
N LYS A 95 -8.31 14.29 -7.01
CA LYS A 95 -8.86 12.99 -7.39
C LYS A 95 -10.29 12.81 -6.91
N ALA A 96 -10.61 13.19 -5.67
CA ALA A 96 -11.96 13.13 -5.14
C ALA A 96 -12.91 14.07 -5.89
N ALA A 97 -12.47 15.30 -6.18
CA ALA A 97 -13.23 16.29 -6.93
C ALA A 97 -13.54 15.83 -8.36
N LEU A 98 -12.58 15.16 -9.02
CA LEU A 98 -12.79 14.63 -10.36
C LEU A 98 -13.91 13.57 -10.38
N VAL A 99 -13.94 12.68 -9.38
CA VAL A 99 -15.04 11.72 -9.23
C VAL A 99 -16.34 12.44 -8.86
N GLY A 100 -16.27 13.49 -8.02
CA GLY A 100 -17.43 14.30 -7.65
C GLY A 100 -18.06 15.06 -8.83
N ILE A 101 -17.26 15.56 -9.77
CA ILE A 101 -17.75 16.24 -10.98
C ILE A 101 -18.60 15.29 -11.84
N LEU A 102 -18.30 13.99 -11.84
CA LEU A 102 -19.12 12.99 -12.55
C LEU A 102 -20.55 12.86 -11.95
N ALA A 103 -20.77 13.30 -10.72
CA ALA A 103 -22.11 13.31 -10.14
C ALA A 103 -23.07 14.26 -10.86
N VAL A 104 -22.55 15.34 -11.48
CA VAL A 104 -23.39 16.34 -12.19
C VAL A 104 -24.13 15.72 -13.39
N PRO A 105 -23.46 15.10 -14.38
CA PRO A 105 -24.17 14.47 -15.50
C PRO A 105 -25.01 13.27 -15.05
N VAL A 106 -24.55 12.53 -14.03
CA VAL A 106 -25.33 11.40 -13.49
C VAL A 106 -26.64 11.88 -12.86
N PHE A 107 -26.66 13.04 -12.23
CA PHE A 107 -27.88 13.61 -11.67
C PHE A 107 -28.94 13.87 -12.73
N PHE A 108 -28.56 14.36 -13.92
CA PHE A 108 -29.51 14.65 -15.01
C PHE A 108 -30.03 13.38 -15.70
N ILE A 109 -29.23 12.28 -15.73
CA ILE A 109 -29.57 11.04 -16.44
C ILE A 109 -30.24 10.03 -15.49
N PHE A 110 -29.68 9.87 -14.29
CA PHE A 110 -30.13 8.90 -13.27
C PHE A 110 -30.06 9.50 -11.87
N PRO A 111 -31.06 10.32 -11.44
CA PRO A 111 -31.02 11.01 -10.15
C PRO A 111 -30.89 10.04 -8.96
N LEU A 112 -31.39 8.81 -9.07
CA LEU A 112 -31.32 7.78 -8.05
C LEU A 112 -29.87 7.27 -7.81
N MET A 113 -28.96 7.39 -8.79
CA MET A 113 -27.54 6.98 -8.68
C MET A 113 -26.64 8.07 -8.15
N THR A 114 -27.08 9.32 -8.07
CA THR A 114 -26.29 10.44 -7.59
C THR A 114 -25.73 10.25 -6.17
N PRO A 115 -26.50 9.78 -5.16
CA PRO A 115 -25.96 9.57 -3.82
C PRO A 115 -24.85 8.51 -3.78
N VAL A 116 -24.88 7.52 -4.68
CA VAL A 116 -23.84 6.49 -4.79
C VAL A 116 -22.54 7.10 -5.30
N VAL A 117 -22.59 7.99 -6.31
CA VAL A 117 -21.39 8.67 -6.84
C VAL A 117 -20.79 9.63 -5.80
N ILE A 118 -21.61 10.33 -5.04
CA ILE A 118 -21.16 11.21 -3.95
C ILE A 118 -20.49 10.37 -2.86
N ALA A 119 -21.09 9.26 -2.44
CA ALA A 119 -20.48 8.36 -1.46
C ALA A 119 -19.15 7.80 -1.95
N LEU A 120 -19.03 7.47 -3.25
CA LEU A 120 -17.79 7.01 -3.88
C LEU A 120 -16.71 8.10 -3.87
N SER A 121 -17.04 9.36 -4.13
CA SER A 121 -16.12 10.49 -4.07
C SER A 121 -15.56 10.69 -2.66
N ILE A 122 -16.42 10.62 -1.65
CA ILE A 122 -16.02 10.69 -0.23
C ILE A 122 -15.13 9.51 0.13
N TYR A 123 -15.49 8.31 -0.27
CA TYR A 123 -14.67 7.10 -0.05
C TYR A 123 -13.29 7.22 -0.67
N MET A 124 -13.18 7.74 -1.91
CA MET A 124 -11.92 7.94 -2.61
C MET A 124 -11.00 8.90 -1.85
N TYR A 125 -11.54 10.00 -1.29
CA TYR A 125 -10.78 10.93 -0.45
C TYR A 125 -10.17 10.25 0.79
N PHE A 126 -10.97 9.47 1.52
CA PHE A 126 -10.48 8.76 2.70
C PHE A 126 -9.50 7.63 2.34
N HIS A 127 -9.68 6.99 1.21
CA HIS A 127 -8.80 5.92 0.73
C HIS A 127 -7.40 6.45 0.40
N GLU A 128 -7.29 7.59 -0.28
CA GLU A 128 -6.00 8.23 -0.57
C GLU A 128 -5.27 8.66 0.71
N LYS A 129 -5.97 9.20 1.69
CA LYS A 129 -5.39 9.54 3.00
C LYS A 129 -4.77 8.33 3.71
N LYS A 130 -5.40 7.16 3.61
CA LYS A 130 -4.87 5.91 4.16
C LYS A 130 -3.69 5.36 3.36
N GLY A 131 -3.47 5.84 2.14
CA GLY A 131 -2.41 5.38 1.23
C GLY A 131 -1.01 5.51 1.82
N VAL A 132 -0.70 6.64 2.47
CA VAL A 132 0.60 6.89 3.14
C VAL A 132 0.82 5.91 4.28
N ALA A 133 -0.16 5.79 5.19
CA ALA A 133 -0.08 4.86 6.31
C ALA A 133 0.08 3.40 5.83
N ASN A 134 -0.60 3.03 4.74
CA ASN A 134 -0.46 1.70 4.14
C ASN A 134 0.94 1.48 3.53
N ARG A 135 1.55 2.51 2.94
CA ARG A 135 2.92 2.43 2.42
C ARG A 135 3.94 2.27 3.55
N ILE A 136 3.82 3.04 4.64
CA ILE A 136 4.66 2.90 5.83
C ILE A 136 4.56 1.47 6.38
N LYS A 137 3.34 0.95 6.53
CA LYS A 137 3.11 -0.43 6.98
C LYS A 137 3.70 -1.45 6.02
N ALA A 138 3.58 -1.25 4.70
CA ALA A 138 4.13 -2.15 3.70
C ALA A 138 5.66 -2.15 3.73
N LYS A 139 6.30 -0.97 3.82
CA LYS A 139 7.75 -0.82 3.96
C LYS A 139 8.26 -1.50 5.24
N ARG A 140 7.61 -1.24 6.37
CA ARG A 140 7.93 -1.90 7.64
C ARG A 140 7.82 -3.42 7.53
N LYS A 141 6.73 -3.92 6.95
CA LYS A 141 6.53 -5.36 6.76
C LYS A 141 7.58 -5.98 5.83
N ALA A 142 8.01 -5.26 4.79
CA ALA A 142 9.06 -5.73 3.88
C ALA A 142 10.41 -5.85 4.63
N ILE A 143 10.75 -4.86 5.44
CA ILE A 143 11.94 -4.90 6.30
C ILE A 143 11.85 -6.05 7.32
N GLU A 144 10.73 -6.17 8.06
CA GLU A 144 10.53 -7.25 9.04
C GLU A 144 10.65 -8.65 8.43
N TYR A 145 10.20 -8.82 7.19
CA TYR A 145 10.31 -10.09 6.48
C TYR A 145 11.77 -10.47 6.20
N GLU A 146 12.66 -9.48 6.05
CA GLU A 146 14.08 -9.69 5.77
C GLU A 146 14.94 -9.82 7.03
N LEU A 147 14.46 -9.34 8.20
CA LEU A 147 15.22 -9.34 9.45
C LEU A 147 15.77 -10.72 9.87
N PRO A 148 15.07 -11.86 9.70
CA PRO A 148 15.63 -13.18 10.05
C PRO A 148 16.92 -13.47 9.28
N ARG A 149 16.95 -13.14 7.98
CA ARG A 149 18.16 -13.30 7.16
C ARG A 149 19.26 -12.35 7.59
N PHE A 150 18.91 -11.11 7.93
CA PHE A 150 19.85 -10.11 8.42
C PHE A 150 20.48 -10.53 9.76
N VAL A 151 19.70 -10.99 10.72
CA VAL A 151 20.18 -11.50 12.02
C VAL A 151 21.12 -12.69 11.83
N SER A 152 20.78 -13.64 10.96
CA SER A 152 21.65 -14.79 10.65
C SER A 152 22.98 -14.34 10.02
N HIS A 153 22.97 -13.29 9.21
CA HIS A 153 24.20 -12.70 8.66
C HIS A 153 25.06 -12.07 9.76
N ILE A 154 24.44 -11.25 10.63
CA ILE A 154 25.12 -10.63 11.77
C ILE A 154 25.76 -11.69 12.67
N GLU A 155 24.98 -12.70 13.08
CA GLU A 155 25.48 -13.79 13.95
C GLU A 155 26.71 -14.49 13.37
N LYS A 156 26.69 -14.79 12.08
CA LYS A 156 27.81 -15.44 11.39
C LYS A 156 29.04 -14.52 11.31
N THR A 157 28.82 -13.25 10.97
CA THR A 157 29.91 -12.29 10.76
C THR A 157 30.57 -11.90 12.07
N LEU A 158 29.80 -11.76 13.17
CA LEU A 158 30.31 -11.45 14.50
C LEU A 158 31.33 -12.47 15.06
N LYS A 159 31.30 -13.72 14.56
CA LYS A 159 32.29 -14.75 14.91
C LYS A 159 33.69 -14.41 14.39
N HIS A 160 33.80 -13.60 13.35
CA HIS A 160 35.07 -13.26 12.68
C HIS A 160 35.39 -11.78 12.74
N ASN A 161 34.39 -10.91 12.75
CA ASN A 161 34.53 -9.47 12.73
C ASN A 161 33.48 -8.80 13.62
N ARG A 162 33.91 -8.00 14.58
CA ARG A 162 33.05 -7.23 15.49
C ARG A 162 32.80 -5.78 15.02
N ASP A 163 33.28 -5.42 13.85
CA ASP A 163 33.03 -4.09 13.29
C ASP A 163 31.61 -3.97 12.75
N VAL A 164 30.73 -3.33 13.52
CA VAL A 164 29.30 -3.13 13.18
C VAL A 164 29.17 -2.33 11.89
N LEU A 165 30.02 -1.33 11.64
CA LEU A 165 29.97 -0.55 10.41
C LEU A 165 30.21 -1.45 9.19
N ALA A 166 31.25 -2.28 9.23
CA ALA A 166 31.58 -3.20 8.14
C ALA A 166 30.48 -4.25 7.92
N ILE A 167 29.83 -4.73 8.99
CA ILE A 167 28.71 -5.69 8.91
C ILE A 167 27.54 -5.08 8.15
N LEU A 168 27.14 -3.85 8.49
CA LEU A 168 26.02 -3.16 7.83
C LEU A 168 26.37 -2.79 6.39
N ASP A 169 27.60 -2.31 6.15
CA ASP A 169 28.07 -1.91 4.84
C ASP A 169 28.11 -3.10 3.86
N ASN A 170 28.55 -4.25 4.31
CA ASN A 170 28.56 -5.48 3.50
C ASN A 170 27.13 -6.02 3.25
N TYR A 171 26.25 -5.99 4.27
CA TYR A 171 24.91 -6.51 4.11
C TYR A 171 24.04 -5.68 3.16
N LYS A 172 24.23 -4.36 3.09
CA LYS A 172 23.45 -3.49 2.21
C LYS A 172 23.48 -3.91 0.72
N GLU A 173 24.57 -4.59 0.28
CA GLU A 173 24.69 -5.06 -1.11
C GLU A 173 23.75 -6.24 -1.43
N THR A 174 23.39 -7.03 -0.41
CA THR A 174 22.48 -8.17 -0.54
C THR A 174 21.08 -7.90 0.00
N ALA A 175 20.88 -6.74 0.62
CA ALA A 175 19.62 -6.33 1.18
C ALA A 175 18.58 -5.98 0.11
N GLY A 176 17.31 -6.23 0.43
CA GLY A 176 16.18 -5.78 -0.38
C GLY A 176 16.08 -4.25 -0.43
N PRO A 177 15.37 -3.68 -1.40
CA PRO A 177 15.39 -2.25 -1.68
C PRO A 177 14.98 -1.38 -0.48
N GLU A 178 14.03 -1.84 0.32
CA GLU A 178 13.53 -1.08 1.48
C GLU A 178 14.54 -1.06 2.63
N LEU A 179 15.15 -2.21 2.95
CA LEU A 179 16.17 -2.29 3.99
C LEU A 179 17.48 -1.68 3.51
N LYS A 180 17.87 -1.87 2.24
CA LYS A 180 19.06 -1.27 1.64
C LYS A 180 19.07 0.25 1.82
N SER A 181 17.99 0.92 1.47
CA SER A 181 17.87 2.39 1.58
C SER A 181 18.06 2.88 3.02
N GLU A 182 17.53 2.14 4.01
CA GLU A 182 17.70 2.50 5.43
C GLU A 182 19.12 2.22 5.94
N LEU A 183 19.74 1.14 5.47
CA LEU A 183 21.12 0.81 5.82
C LEU A 183 22.11 1.81 5.20
N GLU A 184 21.90 2.26 3.95
CA GLU A 184 22.72 3.30 3.31
C GLU A 184 22.76 4.59 4.14
N ILE A 185 21.58 5.06 4.60
CA ILE A 185 21.47 6.24 5.47
C ILE A 185 22.18 5.97 6.80
N THR A 186 22.00 4.78 7.38
CA THR A 186 22.57 4.46 8.70
C THR A 186 24.08 4.32 8.64
N VAL A 187 24.63 3.70 7.60
CA VAL A 187 26.09 3.62 7.37
C VAL A 187 26.69 5.01 7.17
N ALA A 188 26.02 5.89 6.40
CA ALA A 188 26.46 7.27 6.24
C ALA A 188 26.44 8.03 7.58
N ASP A 189 25.39 7.85 8.37
CA ASP A 189 25.29 8.43 9.72
C ASP A 189 26.39 7.92 10.66
N MET A 190 26.72 6.62 10.62
CA MET A 190 27.81 6.03 11.43
C MET A 190 29.18 6.58 11.04
N ARG A 191 29.44 6.76 9.75
CA ARG A 191 30.70 7.35 9.27
C ARG A 191 30.89 8.79 9.75
N SER A 192 29.83 9.49 10.13
CA SER A 192 29.88 10.84 10.69
C SER A 192 30.22 10.89 12.20
N GLY A 193 30.28 9.74 12.91
CA GLY A 193 30.87 9.64 14.22
C GLY A 193 30.12 8.85 15.29
N ASN A 194 28.83 9.03 15.52
CA ASN A 194 28.16 8.38 16.66
C ASN A 194 27.32 7.16 16.21
N TYR A 195 27.86 5.97 16.42
CA TYR A 195 27.26 4.69 16.01
C TYR A 195 25.96 4.39 16.75
N GLU A 196 25.89 4.62 18.06
CA GLU A 196 24.68 4.37 18.85
C GLU A 196 23.54 5.29 18.42
N ALA A 197 23.84 6.57 18.22
CA ALA A 197 22.84 7.52 17.73
C ALA A 197 22.36 7.20 16.32
N ALA A 198 23.23 6.69 15.43
CA ALA A 198 22.86 6.26 14.09
C ALA A 198 21.89 5.07 14.12
N LEU A 199 22.13 4.07 14.98
CA LEU A 199 21.24 2.92 15.18
C LEU A 199 19.90 3.33 15.79
N THR A 200 19.91 4.25 16.76
CA THR A 200 18.68 4.79 17.34
C THR A 200 17.84 5.56 16.30
N ARG A 201 18.50 6.31 15.41
CA ARG A 201 17.80 6.97 14.30
C ARG A 201 17.21 5.97 13.32
N LEU A 202 17.91 4.87 13.01
CA LEU A 202 17.39 3.78 12.18
C LEU A 202 16.12 3.17 12.79
N GLU A 203 16.17 2.85 14.09
CA GLU A 203 15.02 2.33 14.84
C GLU A 203 13.80 3.26 14.74
N ASN A 204 14.02 4.56 14.98
CA ASN A 204 12.95 5.57 14.94
C ASN A 204 12.37 5.76 13.52
N ARG A 205 13.21 5.70 12.48
CA ARG A 205 12.73 5.84 11.08
C ARG A 205 11.86 4.68 10.64
N VAL A 206 12.21 3.46 10.99
CA VAL A 206 11.48 2.25 10.59
C VAL A 206 10.30 1.99 11.53
N GLY A 207 10.47 2.24 12.83
CA GLY A 207 9.44 2.07 13.86
C GLY A 207 8.97 0.62 13.99
N SER A 208 9.87 -0.35 13.87
CA SER A 208 9.59 -1.79 14.02
C SER A 208 10.22 -2.31 15.31
N SER A 209 9.41 -3.00 16.14
CA SER A 209 9.91 -3.63 17.38
C SER A 209 10.97 -4.69 17.11
N MET A 210 10.87 -5.42 16.01
CA MET A 210 11.86 -6.41 15.61
C MET A 210 13.19 -5.75 15.27
N LEU A 211 13.18 -4.60 14.58
CA LEU A 211 14.39 -3.85 14.27
C LEU A 211 14.97 -3.21 15.52
N SER A 212 14.13 -2.79 16.49
CA SER A 212 14.59 -2.32 17.81
C SER A 212 15.42 -3.37 18.54
N ASP A 213 14.97 -4.63 18.52
CA ASP A 213 15.74 -5.74 19.12
C ASP A 213 17.10 -5.90 18.41
N VAL A 214 17.14 -5.81 17.07
CA VAL A 214 18.40 -5.86 16.31
C VAL A 214 19.32 -4.68 16.66
N SER A 215 18.78 -3.46 16.69
CA SER A 215 19.56 -2.25 17.02
C SER A 215 20.17 -2.33 18.42
N ARG A 216 19.41 -2.83 19.40
CA ARG A 216 19.93 -3.06 20.77
C ARG A 216 21.07 -4.08 20.81
N GLY A 217 20.92 -5.19 20.05
CA GLY A 217 22.02 -6.16 19.94
C GLY A 217 23.28 -5.57 19.31
N LEU A 218 23.13 -4.74 18.27
CA LEU A 218 24.27 -4.05 17.64
C LEU A 218 24.92 -3.02 18.58
N ILE A 219 24.12 -2.29 19.35
CA ILE A 219 24.64 -1.36 20.38
C ILE A 219 25.42 -2.13 21.46
N GLY A 220 24.93 -3.30 21.88
CA GLY A 220 25.66 -4.18 22.79
C GLY A 220 27.04 -4.60 22.23
N VAL A 221 27.10 -4.96 20.93
CA VAL A 221 28.37 -5.26 20.26
C VAL A 221 29.32 -4.07 20.26
N ILE A 222 28.82 -2.85 19.98
CA ILE A 222 29.64 -1.62 20.00
C ILE A 222 30.21 -1.35 21.41
N ARG A 223 29.45 -1.66 22.47
CA ARG A 223 29.88 -1.53 23.87
C ARG A 223 30.81 -2.63 24.31
N GLY A 224 31.00 -3.66 23.51
CA GLY A 224 31.90 -4.78 23.84
C GLY A 224 31.20 -5.93 24.60
N ASP A 225 29.90 -5.94 24.73
CA ASP A 225 29.15 -6.98 25.43
C ASP A 225 29.28 -8.36 24.72
N GLU A 226 29.15 -9.44 25.48
CA GLU A 226 29.04 -10.79 24.96
C GLU A 226 27.60 -11.02 24.44
N THR A 227 27.39 -10.81 23.13
CA THR A 227 26.07 -10.86 22.50
C THR A 227 25.77 -12.17 21.77
N GLY A 228 26.62 -13.21 21.88
CA GLY A 228 26.47 -14.47 21.14
C GLY A 228 25.12 -15.18 21.40
N VAL A 229 24.78 -15.35 22.68
CA VAL A 229 23.49 -15.96 23.10
C VAL A 229 22.30 -15.11 22.68
N TYR A 230 22.46 -13.78 22.75
CA TYR A 230 21.43 -12.84 22.32
C TYR A 230 21.08 -13.02 20.84
N TRP A 231 22.07 -13.07 19.95
CA TRP A 231 21.86 -13.24 18.50
C TRP A 231 21.23 -14.57 18.16
N SER A 232 21.67 -15.66 18.80
CA SER A 232 21.06 -16.99 18.59
C SER A 232 19.60 -17.01 19.03
N SER A 233 19.27 -16.45 20.18
CA SER A 233 17.88 -16.37 20.66
C SER A 233 17.00 -15.49 19.75
N LEU A 234 17.55 -14.39 19.25
CA LEU A 234 16.87 -13.49 18.32
C LEU A 234 16.61 -14.18 16.98
N GLY A 235 17.56 -14.97 16.48
CA GLY A 235 17.41 -15.79 15.28
C GLY A 235 16.26 -16.79 15.37
N ILE A 236 16.15 -17.48 16.51
CA ILE A 236 15.02 -18.40 16.77
C ILE A 236 13.69 -17.66 16.80
N LYS A 237 13.61 -16.57 17.59
CA LYS A 237 12.42 -15.73 17.70
C LYS A 237 11.92 -15.24 16.33
N PHE A 238 12.84 -14.78 15.46
CA PHE A 238 12.49 -14.25 14.15
C PHE A 238 12.10 -15.35 13.16
N SER A 239 12.72 -16.52 13.24
CA SER A 239 12.34 -17.68 12.44
C SER A 239 10.93 -18.16 12.78
N ASP A 240 10.57 -18.18 14.05
CA ASP A 240 9.23 -18.56 14.49
C ASP A 240 8.18 -17.52 14.05
N TYR A 241 8.50 -16.22 14.15
CA TYR A 241 7.65 -15.16 13.63
C TYR A 241 7.41 -15.32 12.12
N GLN A 242 8.44 -15.61 11.34
CA GLN A 242 8.32 -15.84 9.90
C GLN A 242 7.40 -17.05 9.58
N ARG A 243 7.56 -18.15 10.33
CA ARG A 243 6.67 -19.31 10.21
C ARG A 243 5.21 -18.95 10.52
N GLN A 244 4.96 -18.15 11.54
CA GLN A 244 3.62 -17.68 11.90
C GLN A 244 3.02 -16.78 10.80
N LEU A 245 3.82 -15.88 10.22
CA LEU A 245 3.37 -15.04 9.09
C LEU A 245 2.96 -15.89 7.89
N LEU A 246 3.78 -16.89 7.52
CA LEU A 246 3.46 -17.80 6.41
C LEU A 246 2.15 -18.57 6.66
N LYS A 247 1.95 -19.07 7.90
CA LYS A 247 0.70 -19.72 8.30
C LYS A 247 -0.50 -18.76 8.18
N GLN A 248 -0.36 -17.53 8.63
CA GLN A 248 -1.42 -16.52 8.53
C GLN A 248 -1.72 -16.15 7.06
N GLU A 249 -0.72 -16.08 6.20
CA GLU A 249 -0.91 -15.81 4.78
C GLU A 249 -1.60 -16.98 4.07
N ALA A 250 -1.21 -18.21 4.37
CA ALA A 250 -1.88 -19.41 3.87
C ALA A 250 -3.37 -19.45 4.28
N GLN A 251 -3.70 -19.05 5.50
CA GLN A 251 -5.09 -18.98 5.98
C GLN A 251 -5.93 -17.87 5.33
N LYS A 252 -5.32 -16.87 4.70
CA LYS A 252 -6.05 -15.79 4.00
C LYS A 252 -6.58 -16.24 2.64
N VAL A 253 -5.97 -17.25 2.01
CA VAL A 253 -6.38 -17.76 0.69
C VAL A 253 -7.83 -18.29 0.72
N PRO A 254 -8.21 -19.19 1.63
CA PRO A 254 -9.57 -19.71 1.67
C PRO A 254 -10.62 -18.60 1.96
N ARG A 255 -10.27 -17.58 2.73
CA ARG A 255 -11.18 -16.45 2.98
C ARG A 255 -11.43 -15.59 1.72
N LYS A 256 -10.44 -15.45 0.84
CA LYS A 256 -10.61 -14.76 -0.45
C LYS A 256 -11.49 -15.58 -1.40
N VAL A 257 -11.26 -16.89 -1.48
CA VAL A 257 -12.06 -17.81 -2.30
C VAL A 257 -13.51 -17.81 -1.81
N LYS A 258 -13.76 -17.90 -0.51
CA LYS A 258 -15.10 -17.85 0.09
C LYS A 258 -15.85 -16.55 -0.27
N ARG A 259 -15.18 -15.39 -0.26
CA ARG A 259 -15.78 -14.11 -0.66
C ARG A 259 -16.16 -14.09 -2.15
N LEU A 260 -15.27 -14.59 -3.03
CA LEU A 260 -15.53 -14.69 -4.46
C LEU A 260 -16.71 -15.63 -4.74
N SER A 261 -16.74 -16.80 -4.08
CA SER A 261 -17.85 -17.77 -4.21
C SER A 261 -19.18 -17.17 -3.75
N MET A 262 -19.17 -16.39 -2.65
CA MET A 262 -20.37 -15.73 -2.15
C MET A 262 -20.85 -14.62 -3.09
N CYS A 263 -19.95 -13.86 -3.72
CA CYS A 263 -20.28 -12.86 -4.73
C CYS A 263 -20.91 -13.51 -5.98
N LEU A 264 -20.36 -14.64 -6.42
CA LEU A 264 -20.87 -15.40 -7.55
C LEU A 264 -22.27 -15.97 -7.26
N LEU A 265 -22.48 -16.47 -6.04
CA LEU A 265 -23.80 -16.95 -5.59
C LEU A 265 -24.84 -15.81 -5.60
N LEU A 266 -24.49 -14.62 -5.12
CA LEU A 266 -25.36 -13.44 -5.16
C LEU A 266 -25.69 -13.03 -6.60
N CYS A 267 -24.74 -13.11 -7.54
CA CYS A 267 -25.00 -12.86 -8.96
C CYS A 267 -26.02 -13.86 -9.53
N PHE A 268 -25.86 -15.15 -9.23
CA PHE A 268 -26.85 -16.15 -9.67
C PHE A 268 -28.23 -15.90 -9.07
N MET A 269 -28.33 -15.61 -7.78
CA MET A 269 -29.60 -15.27 -7.14
C MET A 269 -30.25 -14.03 -7.78
N SER A 270 -29.47 -13.00 -8.13
CA SER A 270 -30.04 -11.81 -8.78
C SER A 270 -30.62 -12.12 -10.17
N ILE A 271 -29.98 -13.00 -10.95
CA ILE A 271 -30.52 -13.45 -12.25
C ILE A 271 -31.87 -14.21 -12.07
N TYR A 272 -31.90 -15.11 -11.07
CA TYR A 272 -33.15 -15.81 -10.74
C TYR A 272 -34.27 -14.85 -10.36
N PHE A 273 -34.00 -13.83 -9.55
CA PHE A 273 -35.01 -12.83 -9.18
C PHE A 273 -35.56 -12.05 -10.40
N VAL A 274 -34.66 -11.67 -11.33
CA VAL A 274 -35.09 -10.96 -12.55
C VAL A 274 -35.96 -11.84 -13.43
N VAL A 275 -35.56 -13.10 -13.66
CA VAL A 275 -36.31 -14.04 -14.46
C VAL A 275 -37.67 -14.33 -13.83
N PHE A 276 -37.72 -14.57 -12.52
CA PHE A 276 -38.96 -14.84 -11.78
C PHE A 276 -39.89 -13.63 -11.80
N GLY A 277 -39.33 -12.41 -11.63
CA GLY A 277 -40.13 -11.18 -11.78
C GLY A 277 -40.75 -10.99 -13.18
N MET A 278 -39.98 -11.30 -14.24
CA MET A 278 -40.52 -11.28 -15.61
C MET A 278 -41.64 -12.28 -15.82
N VAL A 279 -41.47 -13.50 -15.28
CA VAL A 279 -42.52 -14.55 -15.40
C VAL A 279 -43.81 -14.13 -14.68
N ILE A 280 -43.71 -13.57 -13.48
CA ILE A 280 -44.88 -13.07 -12.73
C ILE A 280 -45.56 -11.93 -13.49
N MET A 281 -44.81 -10.94 -13.98
CA MET A 281 -45.38 -9.82 -14.74
C MET A 281 -46.10 -10.30 -16.01
N ASN A 282 -45.54 -11.27 -16.71
CA ASN A 282 -46.14 -11.83 -17.90
C ASN A 282 -47.41 -12.66 -17.58
N SER A 283 -47.39 -13.41 -16.47
CA SER A 283 -48.58 -14.16 -16.00
C SER A 283 -49.69 -13.24 -15.53
N MET A 284 -49.39 -12.13 -14.88
CA MET A 284 -50.41 -11.15 -14.47
C MET A 284 -51.05 -10.44 -15.68
N GLY A 285 -50.32 -10.17 -16.77
CA GLY A 285 -50.81 -9.61 -17.99
C GLY A 285 -51.80 -10.55 -18.72
N VAL A 286 -51.67 -11.86 -18.52
CA VAL A 286 -52.62 -12.87 -19.10
C VAL A 286 -53.87 -13.05 -18.22
N ILE A 287 -53.83 -12.73 -16.94
CA ILE A 287 -54.97 -12.89 -16.01
C ILE A 287 -55.83 -11.64 -15.97
N PHE A 288 -55.31 -10.46 -16.25
CA PHE A 288 -56.02 -9.17 -16.18
C PHE A 288 -56.20 -8.48 -17.55
N GLY A 289 -55.76 -9.05 -18.65
CA GLY A 289 -56.06 -8.62 -20.02
C GLY A 289 -56.98 -9.57 -20.72
#